data_c321a5473592c98ae3ed471b1131d9ca
#
_entry.id   c321a5473592c98ae3ed471b1131d9ca
#
_cell.length_a   1.000
_cell.length_b   1.000
_cell.length_c   1.000
_cell.angle_alpha   90.00
_cell.angle_beta   90.00
_cell.angle_gamma   90.00
#
_symmetry.space_group_name_H-M   'P 1'
#
loop_
_entity.id
_entity.type
_entity.pdbx_description
1 polymer ?
#
loop_
_entity_poly.entity_id
_entity_poly.type
_entity_poly.pdbx_seq_one_letter_code
_entity_poly.pdbx_strand_id
1 'polypeptide(L)'
;YNVLQEKYSLEECRERNFSYQARVADTILAAKETGCANVGICIDTGHSFVAGENVAEAVVLAKRAGNLLFHMHFNDNYGFWDDDMIVGTVHNAVYIDLLYNLKKTGYSGWLSMDQYPYREDATDAIAESILWVKKFEQIVENNYEEIGSLVKLNDATKTSRFLRKFLVI
;
A
#
# COMPACT_ATOMS: atom_id res chain seq x y z
N TYR A 1 -10.33 12.46 -0.18
CA TYR A 1 -10.31 11.40 0.86
C TYR A 1 -10.03 12.00 2.23
N ASN A 2 -8.94 12.77 2.42
CA ASN A 2 -8.64 13.48 3.66
C ASN A 2 -9.71 14.53 4.04
N VAL A 3 -10.39 15.13 3.07
CA VAL A 3 -11.48 16.09 3.29
C VAL A 3 -12.68 15.47 4.03
N LEU A 4 -12.88 14.16 3.93
CA LEU A 4 -13.92 13.46 4.67
C LEU A 4 -13.52 13.25 6.13
N GLN A 5 -12.26 12.98 6.43
CA GLN A 5 -11.75 12.83 7.79
C GLN A 5 -11.89 14.11 8.62
N GLU A 6 -11.64 15.28 8.01
CA GLU A 6 -11.80 16.58 8.68
C GLU A 6 -13.24 16.93 9.01
N LYS A 7 -14.22 16.30 8.36
CA LYS A 7 -15.65 16.61 8.49
C LYS A 7 -16.43 15.68 9.41
N TYR A 8 -15.91 14.49 9.67
CA TYR A 8 -16.64 13.43 10.35
C TYR A 8 -15.98 13.02 11.66
N SER A 9 -16.80 12.55 12.61
CA SER A 9 -16.29 11.99 13.86
C SER A 9 -15.46 10.73 13.60
N LEU A 10 -14.68 10.33 14.60
CA LEU A 10 -13.86 9.12 14.56
C LEU A 10 -14.68 7.85 14.25
N GLU A 11 -15.93 7.82 14.72
CA GLU A 11 -16.87 6.73 14.45
C GLU A 11 -17.37 6.73 13.00
N GLU A 12 -17.70 7.90 12.48
CA GLU A 12 -18.12 8.06 11.09
C GLU A 12 -16.99 7.73 10.11
N CYS A 13 -15.74 8.02 10.47
CA CYS A 13 -14.58 7.65 9.69
C CYS A 13 -14.28 6.14 9.73
N ARG A 14 -14.63 5.42 10.79
CA ARG A 14 -14.54 3.95 10.83
C ARG A 14 -15.49 3.26 9.85
N GLU A 15 -16.56 3.92 9.47
CA GLU A 15 -17.52 3.44 8.48
C GLU A 15 -17.10 3.79 7.04
N ARG A 16 -15.82 3.75 6.73
CA ARG A 16 -15.28 4.09 5.39
C ARG A 16 -15.85 3.27 4.24
N ASN A 17 -16.53 2.18 4.53
CA ASN A 17 -17.30 1.45 3.52
C ASN A 17 -18.36 2.32 2.81
N PHE A 18 -18.69 3.48 3.39
CA PHE A 18 -19.60 4.47 2.79
C PHE A 18 -18.86 5.60 2.06
N SER A 19 -17.54 5.61 2.03
CA SER A 19 -16.78 6.57 1.24
C SER A 19 -17.00 6.30 -0.25
N TYR A 20 -17.28 7.33 -1.02
CA TYR A 20 -17.56 7.22 -2.47
C TYR A 20 -16.41 6.59 -3.26
N GLN A 21 -15.17 6.76 -2.82
CA GLN A 21 -13.97 6.22 -3.44
C GLN A 21 -13.12 5.43 -2.42
N ALA A 22 -13.77 4.54 -1.71
CA ALA A 22 -13.11 3.77 -0.66
C ALA A 22 -12.11 2.75 -1.21
N ARG A 23 -12.28 2.30 -2.45
CA ARG A 23 -11.50 1.22 -3.05
C ARG A 23 -10.90 1.64 -4.39
N VAL A 24 -9.80 0.98 -4.73
CA VAL A 24 -9.07 1.28 -5.97
C VAL A 24 -9.92 1.11 -7.22
N ALA A 25 -10.83 0.14 -7.24
CA ALA A 25 -11.71 -0.09 -8.40
C ALA A 25 -12.63 1.11 -8.66
N ASP A 26 -13.18 1.72 -7.59
CA ASP A 26 -14.05 2.89 -7.69
C ASP A 26 -13.27 4.11 -8.18
N THR A 27 -12.03 4.27 -7.68
CA THR A 27 -11.13 5.36 -8.08
C THR A 27 -10.67 5.20 -9.54
N ILE A 28 -10.39 3.98 -9.99
CA ILE A 28 -10.09 3.67 -11.39
C ILE A 28 -11.27 4.04 -12.29
N LEU A 29 -12.50 3.69 -11.89
CA LEU A 29 -13.70 4.03 -12.66
C LEU A 29 -13.84 5.54 -12.79
N ALA A 30 -13.75 6.28 -11.68
CA ALA A 30 -13.81 7.74 -11.66
C ALA A 30 -12.72 8.37 -12.56
N ALA A 31 -11.48 7.90 -12.47
CA ALA A 31 -10.39 8.39 -13.33
C ALA A 31 -10.68 8.17 -14.82
N LYS A 32 -11.22 7.01 -15.19
CA LYS A 32 -11.60 6.70 -16.58
C LYS A 32 -12.76 7.51 -17.09
N GLU A 33 -13.75 7.80 -16.25
CA GLU A 33 -14.92 8.61 -16.63
C GLU A 33 -14.56 10.07 -16.96
N THR A 34 -13.40 10.56 -16.48
CA THR A 34 -12.91 11.90 -16.88
C THR A 34 -12.58 11.99 -18.37
N GLY A 35 -12.25 10.88 -19.01
CA GLY A 35 -11.76 10.83 -20.39
C GLY A 35 -10.38 11.50 -20.58
N CYS A 36 -9.68 11.89 -19.52
CA CYS A 36 -8.43 12.63 -19.58
C CYS A 36 -7.23 11.71 -19.41
N ALA A 37 -6.27 11.77 -20.34
CA ALA A 37 -5.06 10.95 -20.31
C ALA A 37 -4.08 11.34 -19.17
N ASN A 38 -4.21 12.53 -18.61
CA ASN A 38 -3.39 13.06 -17.52
C ASN A 38 -4.04 12.91 -16.13
N VAL A 39 -5.11 12.14 -16.05
CA VAL A 39 -5.75 11.77 -14.78
C VAL A 39 -5.43 10.32 -14.46
N GLY A 40 -4.86 10.08 -13.30
CA GLY A 40 -4.55 8.76 -12.77
C GLY A 40 -4.98 8.66 -11.30
N ILE A 41 -4.51 7.64 -10.62
CA ILE A 41 -4.84 7.39 -9.23
C ILE A 41 -3.60 7.45 -8.34
N CYS A 42 -3.79 7.87 -7.12
CA CYS A 42 -2.87 7.66 -6.01
C CYS A 42 -3.41 6.51 -5.17
N ILE A 43 -2.59 5.49 -4.94
CA ILE A 43 -2.90 4.43 -3.98
C ILE A 43 -2.19 4.77 -2.67
N ASP A 44 -2.97 4.88 -1.60
CA ASP A 44 -2.50 5.02 -0.25
C ASP A 44 -2.61 3.69 0.48
N THR A 45 -1.51 3.24 1.09
CA THR A 45 -1.46 1.93 1.74
C THR A 45 -2.37 1.86 2.97
N GLY A 46 -2.36 2.89 3.81
CA GLY A 46 -3.19 2.94 5.01
C GLY A 46 -4.68 2.96 4.67
N HIS A 47 -5.06 3.77 3.69
CA HIS A 47 -6.44 3.80 3.21
C HIS A 47 -6.89 2.46 2.63
N SER A 48 -6.02 1.77 1.89
CA SER A 48 -6.30 0.43 1.38
C SER A 48 -6.50 -0.59 2.50
N PHE A 49 -5.67 -0.54 3.55
CA PHE A 49 -5.82 -1.43 4.72
C PHE A 49 -7.15 -1.21 5.44
N VAL A 50 -7.53 0.04 5.69
CA VAL A 50 -8.82 0.38 6.32
C VAL A 50 -10.01 -0.02 5.44
N ALA A 51 -9.88 0.08 4.13
CA ALA A 51 -10.90 -0.38 3.17
C ALA A 51 -10.98 -1.92 3.04
N GLY A 52 -10.07 -2.65 3.69
CA GLY A 52 -9.98 -4.11 3.57
C GLY A 52 -9.47 -4.58 2.21
N GLU A 53 -8.73 -3.76 1.50
CA GLU A 53 -8.16 -4.10 0.19
C GLU A 53 -6.80 -4.79 0.32
N ASN A 54 -6.51 -5.65 -0.64
CA ASN A 54 -5.15 -6.09 -0.90
C ASN A 54 -4.45 -5.03 -1.76
N VAL A 55 -3.54 -4.28 -1.16
CA VAL A 55 -2.85 -3.15 -1.82
C VAL A 55 -1.98 -3.62 -3.01
N ALA A 56 -1.44 -4.83 -2.97
CA ALA A 56 -0.68 -5.40 -4.08
C ALA A 56 -1.58 -5.72 -5.28
N GLU A 57 -2.80 -6.23 -5.02
CA GLU A 57 -3.83 -6.42 -6.05
C GLU A 57 -4.26 -5.07 -6.64
N ALA A 58 -4.43 -4.03 -5.81
CA ALA A 58 -4.77 -2.68 -6.24
C ALA A 58 -3.78 -2.15 -7.29
N VAL A 59 -2.48 -2.34 -7.08
CA VAL A 59 -1.42 -1.99 -8.07
C VAL A 59 -1.60 -2.73 -9.39
N VAL A 60 -1.89 -4.03 -9.34
CA VAL A 60 -2.10 -4.85 -10.54
C VAL A 60 -3.35 -4.41 -11.30
N LEU A 61 -4.43 -4.07 -10.58
CA LEU A 61 -5.67 -3.55 -11.17
C LEU A 61 -5.42 -2.21 -11.88
N ALA A 62 -4.73 -1.29 -11.24
CA ALA A 62 -4.37 0.01 -11.84
C ALA A 62 -3.53 -0.15 -13.12
N LYS A 63 -2.59 -1.10 -13.12
CA LYS A 63 -1.79 -1.45 -14.32
C LYS A 63 -2.67 -1.98 -15.45
N ARG A 64 -3.56 -2.94 -15.16
CA ARG A 64 -4.47 -3.52 -16.15
C ARG A 64 -5.49 -2.53 -16.69
N ALA A 65 -5.89 -1.58 -15.87
CA ALA A 65 -6.84 -0.55 -16.25
C ALA A 65 -6.30 0.49 -17.25
N GLY A 66 -5.03 0.42 -17.61
CA GLY A 66 -4.37 1.34 -18.54
C GLY A 66 -3.17 2.08 -17.95
N ASN A 67 -2.51 1.46 -16.98
CA ASN A 67 -1.34 2.04 -16.29
C ASN A 67 -1.70 3.34 -15.53
N LEU A 68 -2.80 3.32 -14.81
CA LEU A 68 -3.36 4.49 -14.14
C LEU A 68 -2.71 4.83 -12.80
N LEU A 69 -1.79 4.00 -12.28
CA LEU A 69 -1.08 4.32 -11.05
C LEU A 69 -0.05 5.41 -11.28
N PHE A 70 -0.32 6.61 -10.78
CA PHE A 70 0.56 7.78 -10.94
C PHE A 70 1.36 8.07 -9.69
N HIS A 71 0.84 7.71 -8.52
CA HIS A 71 1.47 8.00 -7.25
C HIS A 71 1.16 6.94 -6.18
N MET A 72 2.04 6.83 -5.18
CA MET A 72 1.85 5.99 -4.00
C MET A 72 2.08 6.80 -2.72
N HIS A 73 1.20 6.62 -1.75
CA HIS A 73 1.41 7.03 -0.37
C HIS A 73 1.66 5.80 0.51
N PHE A 74 2.68 5.89 1.33
CA PHE A 74 3.10 4.82 2.22
C PHE A 74 2.98 5.24 3.68
N ASN A 75 2.19 4.52 4.43
CA ASN A 75 2.03 4.54 5.87
C ASN A 75 1.50 3.18 6.34
N ASP A 76 1.37 2.96 7.64
CA ASP A 76 0.83 1.73 8.20
C ASP A 76 -0.27 2.02 9.22
N ASN A 77 -1.11 1.04 9.53
CA ASN A 77 -2.15 1.14 10.54
C ASN A 77 -2.65 -0.26 10.95
N TYR A 78 -3.56 -0.31 11.91
CA TYR A 78 -4.16 -1.57 12.39
C TYR A 78 -5.37 -2.05 11.58
N GLY A 79 -5.70 -1.43 10.46
CA GLY A 79 -6.84 -1.79 9.60
C GLY A 79 -8.21 -1.27 10.06
N PHE A 80 -8.26 -0.50 11.14
CA PHE A 80 -9.52 0.08 11.67
C PHE A 80 -9.60 1.58 11.49
N TRP A 81 -8.48 2.24 11.51
CA TRP A 81 -8.32 3.67 11.43
C TRP A 81 -7.04 4.00 10.66
N ASP A 82 -6.98 5.18 10.11
CA ASP A 82 -5.81 5.69 9.43
C ASP A 82 -4.86 6.29 10.45
N ASP A 83 -4.05 5.43 11.03
CA ASP A 83 -3.14 5.80 12.10
C ASP A 83 -1.88 6.51 11.60
N ASP A 84 -1.63 6.49 10.29
CA ASP A 84 -0.46 7.09 9.63
C ASP A 84 0.88 6.71 10.27
N MET A 85 0.98 5.42 10.64
CA MET A 85 2.13 4.88 11.37
C MET A 85 3.35 4.70 10.46
N ILE A 86 4.50 4.48 11.10
CA ILE A 86 5.74 4.07 10.44
C ILE A 86 5.49 2.81 9.61
N VAL A 87 5.92 2.83 8.34
CA VAL A 87 5.83 1.71 7.41
C VAL A 87 6.44 0.44 8.01
N GLY A 88 5.74 -0.68 7.88
CA GLY A 88 6.19 -1.96 8.39
C GLY A 88 5.96 -2.17 9.89
N THR A 89 5.23 -1.30 10.56
CA THR A 89 4.86 -1.50 11.98
C THR A 89 3.93 -2.70 12.16
N VAL A 90 3.01 -2.92 11.21
CA VAL A 90 1.99 -3.98 11.27
C VAL A 90 2.09 -4.92 10.06
N HIS A 91 2.15 -4.38 8.84
CA HIS A 91 1.90 -5.12 7.60
C HIS A 91 3.17 -5.55 6.84
N ASN A 92 4.21 -6.05 7.52
CA ASN A 92 5.51 -6.40 6.92
C ASN A 92 5.39 -7.31 5.67
N ALA A 93 4.63 -8.39 5.76
CA ALA A 93 4.48 -9.33 4.66
C ALA A 93 3.77 -8.71 3.45
N VAL A 94 2.82 -7.81 3.71
CA VAL A 94 2.06 -7.11 2.68
C VAL A 94 2.96 -6.15 1.91
N TYR A 95 3.90 -5.47 2.58
CA TYR A 95 4.85 -4.59 1.91
C TYR A 95 5.81 -5.34 0.97
N ILE A 96 6.20 -6.56 1.31
CA ILE A 96 7.01 -7.40 0.41
C ILE A 96 6.21 -7.75 -0.85
N ASP A 97 4.93 -8.12 -0.73
CA ASP A 97 4.05 -8.40 -1.86
C ASP A 97 3.77 -7.15 -2.70
N LEU A 98 3.50 -6.02 -2.04
CA LEU A 98 3.30 -4.72 -2.69
C LEU A 98 4.51 -4.33 -3.54
N LEU A 99 5.70 -4.31 -2.97
CA LEU A 99 6.93 -3.90 -3.68
C LEU A 99 7.29 -4.88 -4.80
N TYR A 100 7.03 -6.19 -4.61
CA TYR A 100 7.14 -7.15 -5.69
C TYR A 100 6.21 -6.79 -6.86
N ASN A 101 4.96 -6.45 -6.60
CA ASN A 101 4.00 -6.12 -7.65
C ASN A 101 4.26 -4.74 -8.26
N LEU A 102 4.73 -3.74 -7.53
CA LEU A 102 5.20 -2.47 -8.08
C LEU A 102 6.34 -2.71 -9.09
N LYS A 103 7.34 -3.49 -8.70
CA LYS A 103 8.45 -3.86 -9.60
C LYS A 103 7.97 -4.64 -10.82
N LYS A 104 7.11 -5.64 -10.62
CA LYS A 104 6.55 -6.49 -11.69
C LYS A 104 5.71 -5.72 -12.69
N THR A 105 4.96 -4.72 -12.25
CA THR A 105 4.14 -3.86 -13.11
C THR A 105 4.93 -2.75 -13.79
N GLY A 106 6.21 -2.56 -13.41
CA GLY A 106 7.08 -1.52 -13.96
C GLY A 106 6.72 -0.13 -13.44
N TYR A 107 6.20 -0.03 -12.22
CA TYR A 107 5.98 1.28 -11.59
C TYR A 107 7.33 1.95 -11.31
N SER A 108 7.45 3.21 -11.71
CA SER A 108 8.65 4.03 -11.55
C SER A 108 8.35 5.43 -10.98
N GLY A 109 7.17 5.59 -10.40
CA GLY A 109 6.76 6.84 -9.74
C GLY A 109 7.32 6.97 -8.33
N TRP A 110 6.89 8.00 -7.63
CA TRP A 110 7.30 8.28 -6.27
C TRP A 110 6.60 7.38 -5.25
N LEU A 111 7.35 7.01 -4.21
CA LEU A 111 6.85 6.38 -2.98
C LEU A 111 6.94 7.45 -1.89
N SER A 112 5.87 8.19 -1.66
CA SER A 112 5.82 9.26 -0.67
C SER A 112 5.39 8.71 0.68
N MET A 113 6.10 9.10 1.73
CA MET A 113 5.68 8.79 3.10
C MET A 113 4.56 9.75 3.49
N ASP A 114 3.35 9.21 3.69
CA ASP A 114 2.19 9.94 4.19
C ASP A 114 1.95 9.53 5.64
N GLN A 115 2.57 10.27 6.57
CA GLN A 115 2.59 9.94 7.98
C GLN A 115 2.22 11.14 8.83
N TYR A 116 1.52 10.87 9.93
CA TYR A 116 1.22 11.86 10.95
C TYR A 116 1.67 11.36 12.33
N PRO A 117 2.96 11.54 12.65
CA PRO A 117 3.50 11.11 13.94
C PRO A 117 2.91 11.95 15.07
N TYR A 118 2.24 11.30 16.02
CA TYR A 118 1.53 11.98 17.12
C TYR A 118 2.42 12.30 18.32
N ARG A 119 3.52 11.57 18.49
CA ARG A 119 4.35 11.63 19.70
C ARG A 119 5.84 11.65 19.41
N GLU A 120 6.27 10.97 18.37
CA GLU A 120 7.64 10.85 17.91
C GLU A 120 8.05 12.07 17.07
N ASP A 121 9.34 12.27 16.89
CA ASP A 121 9.86 13.27 15.95
C ASP A 121 9.51 12.87 14.52
N ALA A 122 8.94 13.82 13.76
CA ALA A 122 8.46 13.57 12.40
C ALA A 122 9.60 13.20 11.43
N THR A 123 10.78 13.77 11.62
CA THR A 123 11.95 13.47 10.79
C THR A 123 12.43 12.05 11.02
N ASP A 124 12.49 11.63 12.29
CA ASP A 124 12.90 10.28 12.66
C ASP A 124 11.88 9.24 12.18
N ALA A 125 10.57 9.51 12.32
CA ALA A 125 9.50 8.62 11.86
C ALA A 125 9.55 8.39 10.33
N ILE A 126 9.75 9.46 9.55
CA ILE A 126 9.88 9.36 8.09
C ILE A 126 11.19 8.64 7.71
N ALA A 127 12.29 8.95 8.38
CA ALA A 127 13.57 8.29 8.13
C ALA A 127 13.49 6.78 8.38
N GLU A 128 12.82 6.37 9.46
CA GLU A 128 12.60 4.96 9.79
C GLU A 128 11.72 4.27 8.74
N SER A 129 10.64 4.90 8.28
CA SER A 129 9.81 4.36 7.19
C SER A 129 10.60 4.16 5.90
N ILE A 130 11.47 5.09 5.54
CA ILE A 130 12.35 4.96 4.38
C ILE A 130 13.30 3.76 4.54
N LEU A 131 13.83 3.53 5.74
CA LEU A 131 14.70 2.38 6.02
C LEU A 131 13.94 1.06 5.89
N TRP A 132 12.70 0.99 6.36
CA TRP A 132 11.84 -0.18 6.18
C TRP A 132 11.53 -0.45 4.71
N VAL A 133 11.13 0.57 3.95
CA VAL A 133 10.88 0.41 2.51
C VAL A 133 12.13 -0.11 1.79
N LYS A 134 13.30 0.47 2.04
CA LYS A 134 14.57 -0.01 1.47
C LYS A 134 14.88 -1.46 1.86
N LYS A 135 14.55 -1.85 3.10
CA LYS A 135 14.73 -3.23 3.55
C LYS A 135 13.82 -4.19 2.78
N PHE A 136 12.57 -3.84 2.59
CA PHE A 136 11.63 -4.64 1.80
C PHE A 136 12.02 -4.70 0.32
N GLU A 137 12.45 -3.58 -0.27
CA GLU A 137 12.99 -3.54 -1.63
C GLU A 137 14.17 -4.51 -1.79
N GLN A 138 15.12 -4.48 -0.85
CA GLN A 138 16.27 -5.41 -0.86
C GLN A 138 15.84 -6.87 -0.78
N ILE A 139 14.82 -7.20 0.05
CA ILE A 139 14.27 -8.56 0.12
C ILE A 139 13.67 -8.94 -1.23
N VAL A 140 12.88 -8.08 -1.85
CA VAL A 140 12.27 -8.33 -3.16
C VAL A 140 13.33 -8.48 -4.24
N GLU A 141 14.32 -7.61 -4.30
CA GLU A 141 15.38 -7.66 -5.30
C GLU A 141 16.19 -8.95 -5.24
N ASN A 142 16.61 -9.33 -4.03
CA ASN A 142 17.43 -10.51 -3.83
C ASN A 142 16.66 -11.83 -4.03
N ASN A 143 15.33 -11.80 -3.99
CA ASN A 143 14.49 -13.01 -4.02
C ASN A 143 13.38 -12.93 -5.09
N TYR A 144 13.52 -12.10 -6.10
CA TYR A 144 12.45 -11.81 -7.06
C TYR A 144 11.85 -13.05 -7.72
N GLU A 145 12.71 -13.98 -8.18
CA GLU A 145 12.27 -15.22 -8.83
C GLU A 145 11.64 -16.21 -7.83
N GLU A 146 12.18 -16.29 -6.60
CA GLU A 146 11.60 -17.12 -5.54
C GLU A 146 10.20 -16.62 -5.19
N ILE A 147 10.02 -15.31 -4.99
CA ILE A 147 8.72 -14.69 -4.72
C ILE A 147 7.74 -14.96 -5.87
N GLY A 148 8.18 -14.75 -7.12
CA GLY A 148 7.36 -15.02 -8.30
C GLY A 148 6.91 -16.48 -8.41
N SER A 149 7.75 -17.41 -7.98
CA SER A 149 7.43 -18.84 -7.94
C SER A 149 6.42 -19.15 -6.82
N LEU A 150 6.58 -18.54 -5.64
CA LEU A 150 5.65 -18.70 -4.51
C LEU A 150 4.25 -18.18 -4.86
N VAL A 151 4.16 -17.01 -5.49
CA VAL A 151 2.89 -16.44 -5.97
C VAL A 151 2.18 -17.39 -6.94
N LYS A 152 2.92 -17.99 -7.88
CA LYS A 152 2.34 -18.95 -8.84
C LYS A 152 1.88 -20.25 -8.18
N LEU A 153 2.64 -20.75 -7.20
CA LEU A 153 2.33 -21.99 -6.49
C LEU A 153 1.13 -21.87 -5.56
N ASN A 154 0.87 -20.67 -5.05
CA ASN A 154 -0.17 -20.40 -4.05
C ASN A 154 -0.13 -21.38 -2.84
N ASP A 155 1.10 -21.69 -2.38
CA ASP A 155 1.36 -22.62 -1.26
C ASP A 155 1.65 -21.81 0.01
N ALA A 156 0.66 -21.73 0.88
CA ALA A 156 0.76 -20.97 2.13
C ALA A 156 1.91 -21.44 3.04
N THR A 157 2.22 -22.75 3.04
CA THR A 157 3.32 -23.30 3.87
C THR A 157 4.67 -22.82 3.36
N LYS A 158 4.89 -22.84 2.06
CA LYS A 158 6.14 -22.35 1.44
C LYS A 158 6.28 -20.84 1.61
N THR A 159 5.20 -20.11 1.41
CA THR A 159 5.17 -18.65 1.63
C THR A 159 5.51 -18.32 3.08
N SER A 160 4.90 -18.99 4.05
CA SER A 160 5.20 -18.81 5.47
C SER A 160 6.68 -19.11 5.80
N ARG A 161 7.23 -20.18 5.24
CA ARG A 161 8.67 -20.52 5.42
C ARG A 161 9.59 -19.45 4.83
N PHE A 162 9.23 -18.89 3.68
CA PHE A 162 9.95 -17.79 3.05
C PHE A 162 9.93 -16.55 3.93
N LEU A 163 8.76 -16.08 4.34
CA LEU A 163 8.59 -14.89 5.17
C LEU A 163 9.34 -15.01 6.50
N ARG A 164 9.35 -16.19 7.12
CA ARG A 164 10.07 -16.43 8.37
C ARG A 164 11.58 -16.20 8.28
N LYS A 165 12.19 -16.24 7.09
CA LYS A 165 13.62 -15.93 6.91
C LYS A 165 13.93 -14.46 7.22
N PHE A 166 12.96 -13.57 7.10
CA PHE A 166 13.15 -12.11 7.14
C PHE A 166 12.40 -11.41 8.26
N LEU A 167 11.29 -12.00 8.72
CA LEU A 167 10.36 -11.37 9.67
C LEU A 167 10.43 -11.96 11.09
N VAL A 168 11.30 -12.93 11.33
CA VAL A 168 11.54 -13.49 12.66
C VAL A 168 12.95 -13.12 13.10
N ILE A 169 13.03 -12.52 14.28
CA ILE A 169 14.26 -12.19 15.01
C ILE A 169 14.75 -13.42 15.77
#